data_c9ff77a7e3279515739c4793532447bc
#
_entry.id   c9ff77a7e3279515739c4793532447bc
#
_cell.length_a   1.000
_cell.length_b   1.000
_cell.length_c   1.000
_cell.angle_alpha   90.00
_cell.angle_beta   90.00
_cell.angle_gamma   90.00
#
_symmetry.space_group_name_H-M   'P 1'
#
loop_
_entity.id
_entity.type
_entity.pdbx_description
1 polymer ?
#
loop_
_entity_poly.entity_id
_entity_poly.type
_entity_poly.pdbx_seq_one_letter_code
_entity_poly.pdbx_strand_id
1 'polypeptide(L)'
;MLKEGCALSSTPIRQAGVPTAAPPPTGCIASDPDRTALQTDPFLRITSSSSTMAACHSCGPGYKTPLDAMKGPREQIVYLPCIYRNTEFMKPDYLATVDVDPKSPTYCQVIHRLEVPNLRDELHHTGWNACSSCHGDATKSRSLLILPALISSRIYVVDVATDPRAPRMHKIVEPTELMWKCGLANPHTSHCLGNGQIMIGCIGDPSGNGKGGFALLDGESFEVLGNWEKPGDATAFGYDFWYQPRHNVMISTEWGAPKALAKGFDMQHVKEGLYGTSIHVWDWTSREKLQSIDLGMEGAVPLEVRFLHEPSAAEGYVGCALGSTVYRFFRTKKGDWTTELVIKVPSKKVEGWAMPEMPSLITDILISLDDRYLYFSNWLHGDIRQYDITDRSKPRLVGQAFLGGSIQSDGAVRVLEDPEDREQPPPCVIKGKRIQGSPQMLQLSLDGRRLYVTTSLYSAWDKQFYPDMLKEGSVMMQLDVDNVNGGIVLNKDFLVDFGKEPHGPVLAHELRYPGGDCTSDIWL
;
A
#
# COMPACT_ATOMS: atom_id res chain seq x y z
N MET A 1 20.62 32.85 51.05
CA MET A 1 19.78 33.99 51.45
C MET A 1 18.86 34.24 50.26
N LEU A 2 17.62 34.07 50.28
CA LEU A 2 16.44 34.16 51.09
C LEU A 2 15.42 33.16 50.50
N LYS A 3 14.74 32.46 51.39
CA LYS A 3 13.53 31.66 51.14
C LYS A 3 12.34 32.64 51.16
N GLU A 4 11.37 32.43 50.29
CA GLU A 4 9.98 32.70 50.64
C GLU A 4 9.07 31.71 49.91
N GLY A 5 8.27 31.03 50.70
CA GLY A 5 7.26 30.06 50.30
C GLY A 5 5.92 30.73 50.16
N CYS A 6 5.08 30.16 49.33
CA CYS A 6 3.67 30.49 49.24
C CYS A 6 2.85 29.17 49.37
N ALA A 7 2.05 29.11 50.42
CA ALA A 7 1.16 28.02 50.74
C ALA A 7 -0.14 28.11 49.88
N LEU A 8 -0.57 27.00 49.33
CA LEU A 8 -1.89 26.87 48.68
C LEU A 8 -2.89 26.22 49.65
N SER A 9 -3.98 26.91 49.88
CA SER A 9 -5.12 26.47 50.68
C SER A 9 -5.99 25.48 49.90
N SER A 10 -6.31 24.38 50.52
CA SER A 10 -7.27 23.37 50.06
C SER A 10 -8.71 23.74 50.51
N THR A 11 -9.63 23.74 49.54
CA THR A 11 -11.09 23.73 49.84
C THR A 11 -11.75 22.52 49.13
N PRO A 12 -12.60 21.75 49.78
CA PRO A 12 -13.18 20.53 49.25
C PRO A 12 -14.42 20.80 48.37
N ILE A 13 -14.49 20.17 47.21
CA ILE A 13 -15.68 20.17 46.35
C ILE A 13 -16.62 19.03 46.72
N ARG A 14 -17.86 19.37 46.93
CA ARG A 14 -19.00 18.47 47.22
C ARG A 14 -19.31 17.57 46.04
N GLN A 15 -19.51 16.28 46.31
CA GLN A 15 -20.14 15.32 45.41
C GLN A 15 -21.60 15.67 45.15
N ALA A 16 -21.99 15.73 43.86
CA ALA A 16 -23.37 15.76 43.41
C ALA A 16 -23.75 14.38 42.85
N GLY A 17 -24.93 13.92 43.27
CA GLY A 17 -25.41 12.57 43.06
C GLY A 17 -25.82 12.24 41.63
N VAL A 18 -25.73 10.96 41.33
CA VAL A 18 -26.14 10.27 40.09
C VAL A 18 -27.66 10.07 40.10
N PRO A 19 -28.40 10.37 39.02
CA PRO A 19 -29.79 9.92 38.87
C PRO A 19 -29.82 8.53 38.20
N THR A 20 -30.55 7.63 38.81
CA THR A 20 -30.91 6.29 38.36
C THR A 20 -31.86 6.33 37.17
N ALA A 21 -31.59 5.53 36.14
CA ALA A 21 -32.47 5.33 34.99
C ALA A 21 -33.59 4.33 35.28
N ALA A 22 -34.80 4.62 34.77
CA ALA A 22 -35.97 3.75 34.79
C ALA A 22 -36.00 2.79 33.60
N PRO A 23 -36.64 1.61 33.71
CA PRO A 23 -36.65 0.57 32.68
C PRO A 23 -37.71 0.83 31.59
N PRO A 24 -37.57 0.21 30.40
CA PRO A 24 -38.49 0.38 29.28
C PRO A 24 -39.76 -0.50 29.43
N PRO A 25 -40.86 -0.12 28.80
CA PRO A 25 -42.11 -0.89 28.86
C PRO A 25 -42.15 -2.04 27.86
N THR A 26 -42.67 -3.14 28.33
CA THR A 26 -43.00 -4.36 27.58
C THR A 26 -44.37 -4.27 26.90
N GLY A 27 -44.48 -4.89 25.73
CA GLY A 27 -45.68 -5.63 25.29
C GLY A 27 -46.52 -5.02 24.19
N CYS A 28 -46.78 -5.78 23.13
CA CYS A 28 -47.95 -6.63 22.80
C CYS A 28 -47.80 -7.09 21.34
N ILE A 29 -47.69 -8.30 21.09
CA ILE A 29 -48.57 -9.45 20.73
C ILE A 29 -49.65 -9.15 19.67
N ALA A 30 -49.47 -9.77 18.51
CA ALA A 30 -50.31 -10.55 17.59
C ALA A 30 -51.63 -10.01 17.07
N SER A 31 -51.87 -10.15 15.78
CA SER A 31 -52.77 -11.17 15.19
C SER A 31 -52.98 -10.94 13.70
N ASP A 32 -52.81 -12.00 12.95
CA ASP A 32 -53.39 -12.31 11.64
C ASP A 32 -54.90 -12.70 11.89
N PRO A 33 -55.85 -12.71 10.95
CA PRO A 33 -55.76 -13.35 9.65
C PRO A 33 -56.68 -12.80 8.50
N ASP A 34 -56.48 -13.36 7.35
CA ASP A 34 -57.44 -13.88 6.35
C ASP A 34 -57.84 -13.06 5.11
N ARG A 35 -57.51 -13.73 4.00
CA ARG A 35 -58.31 -14.09 2.78
C ARG A 35 -58.76 -13.02 1.78
N THR A 36 -58.44 -13.18 0.61
CA THR A 36 -58.96 -13.84 -0.60
C THR A 36 -58.89 -12.95 -1.86
N ALA A 37 -58.47 -13.55 -2.88
CA ALA A 37 -59.02 -13.82 -4.19
C ALA A 37 -58.23 -13.26 -5.41
N LEU A 38 -57.75 -14.21 -6.16
CA LEU A 38 -57.59 -14.33 -7.61
C LEU A 38 -58.05 -13.18 -8.53
N GLN A 39 -57.14 -12.70 -9.38
CA GLN A 39 -57.44 -12.59 -10.81
C GLN A 39 -56.13 -12.66 -11.66
N THR A 40 -56.17 -13.55 -12.63
CA THR A 40 -55.22 -13.79 -13.70
C THR A 40 -55.29 -12.69 -14.76
N ASP A 41 -54.15 -12.25 -15.33
CA ASP A 41 -53.88 -12.42 -16.75
C ASP A 41 -52.50 -11.82 -17.18
N PRO A 42 -51.98 -12.21 -18.34
CA PRO A 42 -50.58 -12.47 -18.57
C PRO A 42 -49.96 -11.45 -19.53
N PHE A 43 -48.77 -10.97 -19.21
CA PHE A 43 -47.78 -10.55 -20.22
C PHE A 43 -46.37 -10.77 -19.73
N LEU A 44 -45.77 -11.88 -20.11
CA LEU A 44 -44.32 -12.09 -20.01
C LEU A 44 -43.58 -10.99 -20.75
N ARG A 45 -42.97 -10.07 -20.01
CA ARG A 45 -41.76 -9.39 -20.46
C ARG A 45 -40.61 -9.95 -19.67
N ILE A 46 -39.81 -10.78 -20.31
CA ILE A 46 -38.49 -11.18 -19.83
C ILE A 46 -37.62 -9.93 -19.91
N THR A 47 -37.50 -9.22 -18.80
CA THR A 47 -36.42 -8.28 -18.59
C THR A 47 -35.32 -9.07 -17.89
N SER A 48 -34.23 -9.33 -18.62
CA SER A 48 -32.99 -9.81 -18.04
C SER A 48 -32.48 -8.77 -17.04
N SER A 49 -32.83 -8.94 -15.78
CA SER A 49 -32.20 -8.21 -14.70
C SER A 49 -30.84 -8.85 -14.47
N SER A 50 -29.79 -8.21 -15.00
CA SER A 50 -28.45 -8.41 -14.47
C SER A 50 -28.50 -7.98 -13.00
N SER A 51 -28.57 -8.92 -12.08
CA SER A 51 -28.42 -8.66 -10.66
C SER A 51 -26.94 -8.33 -10.42
N THR A 52 -26.61 -7.04 -10.50
CA THR A 52 -25.46 -6.52 -9.79
C THR A 52 -25.70 -6.83 -8.33
N MET A 53 -24.90 -7.72 -7.74
CA MET A 53 -24.89 -7.91 -6.30
C MET A 53 -24.49 -6.58 -5.68
N ALA A 54 -25.48 -5.80 -5.24
CA ALA A 54 -25.26 -4.63 -4.42
C ALA A 54 -24.51 -5.09 -3.16
N ALA A 55 -23.39 -4.44 -2.83
CA ALA A 55 -22.69 -4.67 -1.60
C ALA A 55 -23.71 -4.63 -0.45
N CYS A 56 -23.75 -5.66 0.37
CA CYS A 56 -24.68 -5.76 1.48
C CYS A 56 -24.27 -4.72 2.55
N HIS A 57 -24.87 -3.54 2.53
CA HIS A 57 -24.61 -2.48 3.51
C HIS A 57 -24.83 -2.91 4.97
N SER A 58 -25.44 -4.04 5.21
CA SER A 58 -25.66 -4.62 6.55
C SER A 58 -24.50 -5.50 7.05
N CYS A 59 -23.47 -5.75 6.22
CA CYS A 59 -22.38 -6.69 6.54
C CYS A 59 -21.04 -6.00 6.87
N GLY A 60 -21.00 -4.67 6.97
CA GLY A 60 -19.76 -3.92 7.16
C GLY A 60 -18.90 -3.79 5.88
N PRO A 61 -17.68 -3.26 5.99
CA PRO A 61 -16.81 -3.00 4.83
C PRO A 61 -16.18 -4.26 4.25
N GLY A 62 -15.73 -4.16 3.01
CA GLY A 62 -15.00 -5.21 2.31
C GLY A 62 -15.82 -6.45 2.01
N TYR A 63 -15.16 -7.59 2.00
CA TYR A 63 -15.72 -8.88 1.61
C TYR A 63 -15.48 -9.93 2.69
N LYS A 64 -16.36 -10.92 2.77
CA LYS A 64 -16.26 -11.99 3.76
C LYS A 64 -15.01 -12.85 3.57
N THR A 65 -14.65 -13.13 2.33
CA THR A 65 -13.47 -13.91 1.96
C THR A 65 -12.74 -13.27 0.78
N PRO A 66 -11.45 -13.57 0.57
CA PRO A 66 -10.72 -13.13 -0.62
C PRO A 66 -11.39 -13.57 -1.91
N LEU A 67 -11.89 -14.81 -1.96
CA LEU A 67 -12.60 -15.35 -3.13
C LEU A 67 -13.96 -14.66 -3.39
N ASP A 68 -14.60 -14.11 -2.37
CA ASP A 68 -15.79 -13.28 -2.57
C ASP A 68 -15.41 -11.90 -3.13
N ALA A 69 -14.27 -11.35 -2.72
CA ALA A 69 -13.73 -10.12 -3.28
C ALA A 69 -13.45 -10.24 -4.78
N MET A 70 -12.96 -11.39 -5.25
CA MET A 70 -12.75 -11.65 -6.69
C MET A 70 -14.03 -11.63 -7.53
N LYS A 71 -15.19 -11.76 -6.90
CA LYS A 71 -16.51 -11.64 -7.55
C LYS A 71 -17.06 -10.21 -7.49
N GLY A 72 -16.33 -9.30 -6.87
CA GLY A 72 -16.69 -7.90 -6.75
C GLY A 72 -16.82 -7.20 -8.11
N PRO A 73 -17.41 -6.02 -8.13
CA PRO A 73 -17.56 -5.26 -9.37
C PRO A 73 -16.19 -4.82 -9.90
N ARG A 74 -16.11 -4.64 -11.23
CA ARG A 74 -14.94 -4.04 -11.85
C ARG A 74 -14.73 -2.62 -11.29
N GLU A 75 -13.49 -2.29 -11.04
CA GLU A 75 -13.05 -0.94 -10.68
C GLU A 75 -13.44 0.08 -11.77
N GLN A 76 -13.95 1.22 -11.34
CA GLN A 76 -14.33 2.34 -12.22
C GLN A 76 -13.40 3.53 -12.04
N ILE A 77 -12.83 3.70 -10.85
CA ILE A 77 -11.88 4.76 -10.54
C ILE A 77 -10.75 4.22 -9.68
N VAL A 78 -9.62 4.92 -9.71
CA VAL A 78 -8.42 4.65 -8.93
C VAL A 78 -7.96 5.96 -8.29
N TYR A 79 -7.52 5.91 -7.04
CA TYR A 79 -6.86 7.02 -6.37
C TYR A 79 -5.35 6.87 -6.43
N LEU A 80 -4.64 7.98 -6.70
CA LEU A 80 -3.17 8.02 -6.75
C LEU A 80 -2.65 9.27 -6.06
N PRO A 81 -1.72 9.15 -5.09
CA PRO A 81 -0.93 10.29 -4.66
C PRO A 81 -0.01 10.76 -5.79
N CYS A 82 -0.04 12.06 -6.06
CA CYS A 82 0.74 12.75 -7.08
C CYS A 82 1.57 13.85 -6.44
N ILE A 83 2.88 13.87 -6.73
CA ILE A 83 3.84 14.71 -6.04
C ILE A 83 4.62 15.62 -6.99
N TYR A 84 4.90 16.84 -6.54
CA TYR A 84 5.75 17.81 -7.23
C TYR A 84 7.16 17.93 -6.63
N ARG A 85 7.43 17.24 -5.53
CA ARG A 85 8.74 17.29 -4.90
C ARG A 85 9.83 16.84 -5.87
N ASN A 86 10.96 17.55 -5.85
CA ASN A 86 12.10 17.37 -6.75
C ASN A 86 11.82 17.62 -8.25
N THR A 87 10.60 17.94 -8.65
CA THR A 87 10.31 18.49 -9.98
C THR A 87 10.69 19.98 -10.05
N GLU A 88 10.53 20.59 -11.21
CA GLU A 88 10.78 22.03 -11.39
C GLU A 88 9.62 22.91 -10.85
N PHE A 89 8.51 22.30 -10.42
CA PHE A 89 7.29 22.96 -10.02
C PHE A 89 7.14 23.05 -8.50
N MET A 90 6.93 24.28 -8.00
CA MET A 90 6.64 24.54 -6.59
C MET A 90 5.12 24.58 -6.39
N LYS A 91 4.52 23.41 -6.40
CA LYS A 91 3.07 23.20 -6.21
C LYS A 91 2.84 22.26 -5.04
N PRO A 92 1.67 22.34 -4.38
CA PRO A 92 1.27 21.31 -3.44
C PRO A 92 1.02 19.99 -4.16
N ASP A 93 1.32 18.89 -3.48
CA ASP A 93 0.96 17.56 -3.91
C ASP A 93 -0.57 17.40 -3.92
N TYR A 94 -1.09 16.37 -4.58
CA TYR A 94 -2.53 16.14 -4.62
C TYR A 94 -2.87 14.64 -4.72
N LEU A 95 -4.08 14.30 -4.31
CA LEU A 95 -4.68 13.00 -4.60
C LEU A 95 -5.44 13.08 -5.91
N ALA A 96 -4.99 12.33 -6.91
CA ALA A 96 -5.70 12.19 -8.19
C ALA A 96 -6.81 11.15 -8.09
N THR A 97 -7.96 11.42 -8.72
CA THR A 97 -8.95 10.41 -9.07
C THR A 97 -8.85 10.16 -10.57
N VAL A 98 -8.56 8.94 -10.96
CA VAL A 98 -8.42 8.51 -12.36
C VAL A 98 -9.60 7.64 -12.75
N ASP A 99 -10.20 7.91 -13.88
CA ASP A 99 -11.27 7.10 -14.47
C ASP A 99 -10.68 5.91 -15.22
N VAL A 100 -11.01 4.69 -14.77
CA VAL A 100 -10.55 3.42 -15.37
C VAL A 100 -11.71 2.58 -15.94
N ASP A 101 -12.92 3.15 -16.02
CA ASP A 101 -14.05 2.49 -16.68
C ASP A 101 -13.95 2.65 -18.21
N PRO A 102 -13.72 1.56 -18.98
CA PRO A 102 -13.59 1.63 -20.44
C PRO A 102 -14.87 2.08 -21.15
N LYS A 103 -16.01 2.16 -20.43
CA LYS A 103 -17.27 2.67 -21.00
C LYS A 103 -17.45 4.17 -20.74
N SER A 104 -16.60 4.76 -19.93
CA SER A 104 -16.68 6.18 -19.58
C SER A 104 -16.07 7.05 -20.68
N PRO A 105 -16.65 8.22 -20.98
CA PRO A 105 -16.06 9.20 -21.89
C PRO A 105 -14.75 9.80 -21.37
N THR A 106 -14.47 9.67 -20.06
CA THR A 106 -13.25 10.15 -19.41
C THR A 106 -12.27 9.02 -19.11
N TYR A 107 -12.41 7.86 -19.77
CA TYR A 107 -11.48 6.74 -19.61
C TYR A 107 -10.02 7.14 -19.81
N CYS A 108 -9.12 6.69 -18.92
CA CYS A 108 -7.70 7.06 -18.86
C CYS A 108 -7.43 8.54 -18.57
N GLN A 109 -8.33 9.24 -17.88
CA GLN A 109 -8.15 10.65 -17.54
C GLN A 109 -8.17 10.87 -16.03
N VAL A 110 -7.39 11.86 -15.55
CA VAL A 110 -7.53 12.42 -14.21
C VAL A 110 -8.77 13.30 -14.18
N ILE A 111 -9.80 12.87 -13.44
CA ILE A 111 -11.10 13.52 -13.39
C ILE A 111 -11.27 14.46 -12.18
N HIS A 112 -10.46 14.26 -11.13
CA HIS A 112 -10.44 15.13 -9.95
C HIS A 112 -9.03 15.18 -9.36
N ARG A 113 -8.70 16.31 -8.73
CA ARG A 113 -7.42 16.59 -8.04
C ARG A 113 -7.73 17.24 -6.71
N LEU A 114 -7.49 16.51 -5.61
CA LEU A 114 -7.58 17.05 -4.27
C LEU A 114 -6.19 17.54 -3.85
N GLU A 115 -5.91 18.83 -4.02
CA GLU A 115 -4.65 19.42 -3.57
C GLU A 115 -4.57 19.42 -2.03
N VAL A 116 -3.38 19.05 -1.49
CA VAL A 116 -3.11 19.23 -0.07
C VAL A 116 -2.66 20.67 0.21
N PRO A 117 -2.90 21.21 1.41
CA PRO A 117 -2.64 22.65 1.66
C PRO A 117 -1.16 23.01 1.82
N ASN A 118 -0.27 22.04 1.90
CA ASN A 118 1.15 22.26 2.19
C ASN A 118 2.03 21.94 0.98
N LEU A 119 3.24 22.49 0.96
CA LEU A 119 4.24 22.24 -0.07
C LEU A 119 5.25 21.19 0.39
N ARG A 120 5.79 20.40 -0.54
CA ARG A 120 6.91 19.47 -0.32
C ARG A 120 6.63 18.36 0.68
N ASP A 121 5.39 17.93 0.76
CA ASP A 121 4.97 16.86 1.67
C ASP A 121 5.49 15.48 1.24
N GLU A 122 5.55 15.24 -0.06
CA GLU A 122 5.78 13.91 -0.68
C GLU A 122 4.76 12.88 -0.19
N LEU A 123 3.53 13.02 -0.69
CA LEU A 123 2.47 12.02 -0.54
C LEU A 123 2.97 10.68 -1.09
N HIS A 124 2.78 9.59 -0.36
CA HIS A 124 3.44 8.34 -0.73
C HIS A 124 2.47 7.16 -0.73
N HIS A 125 2.33 6.46 0.38
CA HIS A 125 1.38 5.37 0.51
C HIS A 125 0.01 5.85 0.97
N THR A 126 -0.97 4.96 0.88
CA THR A 126 -2.34 5.19 1.32
C THR A 126 -2.90 3.96 2.02
N GLY A 127 -3.94 4.13 2.83
CA GLY A 127 -4.64 3.04 3.49
C GLY A 127 -6.09 3.41 3.75
N TRP A 128 -6.90 2.44 4.15
CA TRP A 128 -8.30 2.66 4.46
C TRP A 128 -8.54 2.78 5.97
N ASN A 129 -9.54 3.57 6.35
CA ASN A 129 -10.03 3.59 7.74
C ASN A 129 -10.70 2.27 8.14
N ALA A 130 -11.19 1.51 7.17
CA ALA A 130 -11.79 0.19 7.37
C ALA A 130 -11.63 -0.66 6.11
N CYS A 131 -11.34 -1.94 6.28
CA CYS A 131 -11.17 -2.91 5.20
C CYS A 131 -11.88 -4.23 5.54
N SER A 132 -11.58 -5.29 4.84
CA SER A 132 -12.17 -6.62 5.08
C SER A 132 -11.91 -7.17 6.49
N SER A 133 -10.92 -6.64 7.23
CA SER A 133 -10.71 -6.97 8.65
C SER A 133 -11.87 -6.55 9.55
N CYS A 134 -12.68 -5.59 9.11
CA CYS A 134 -13.89 -5.13 9.82
C CYS A 134 -15.18 -5.74 9.23
N HIS A 135 -15.09 -6.75 8.34
CA HIS A 135 -16.27 -7.39 7.77
C HIS A 135 -17.10 -8.06 8.88
N GLY A 136 -18.41 -7.87 8.83
CA GLY A 136 -19.34 -8.31 9.87
C GLY A 136 -19.72 -7.23 10.88
N ASP A 137 -19.00 -6.11 10.94
CA ASP A 137 -19.35 -4.94 11.74
C ASP A 137 -20.08 -3.89 10.88
N ALA A 138 -21.41 -3.85 10.96
CA ALA A 138 -22.25 -2.92 10.21
C ALA A 138 -22.10 -1.44 10.65
N THR A 139 -21.41 -1.17 11.76
CA THR A 139 -21.12 0.20 12.22
C THR A 139 -19.91 0.79 11.50
N LYS A 140 -19.10 -0.02 10.83
CA LYS A 140 -17.89 0.40 10.08
C LYS A 140 -18.19 0.52 8.59
N SER A 141 -17.54 1.49 7.96
CA SER A 141 -17.61 1.70 6.50
C SER A 141 -16.25 2.11 5.97
N ARG A 142 -15.93 1.69 4.74
CA ARG A 142 -14.75 2.16 3.99
C ARG A 142 -15.08 3.53 3.39
N SER A 143 -14.92 4.56 4.16
CA SER A 143 -15.36 5.91 3.84
C SER A 143 -14.25 6.94 3.76
N LEU A 144 -13.10 6.63 4.37
CA LEU A 144 -11.99 7.55 4.50
C LEU A 144 -10.68 6.90 4.04
N LEU A 145 -9.92 7.63 3.22
CA LEU A 145 -8.59 7.24 2.78
C LEU A 145 -7.56 7.96 3.66
N ILE A 146 -6.63 7.20 4.22
CA ILE A 146 -5.51 7.69 5.01
C ILE A 146 -4.33 7.89 4.07
N LEU A 147 -3.75 9.08 4.05
CA LEU A 147 -2.73 9.51 3.11
C LEU A 147 -1.54 10.10 3.85
N PRO A 148 -0.58 9.26 4.31
CA PRO A 148 0.66 9.73 4.91
C PRO A 148 1.54 10.48 3.91
N ALA A 149 2.17 11.55 4.39
CA ALA A 149 3.18 12.30 3.67
C ALA A 149 4.56 11.92 4.21
N LEU A 150 5.33 11.23 3.39
CA LEU A 150 6.59 10.57 3.79
C LEU A 150 7.62 11.55 4.37
N ILE A 151 7.76 12.73 3.78
CA ILE A 151 8.82 13.67 4.16
C ILE A 151 8.35 14.64 5.23
N SER A 152 7.16 15.21 5.12
CA SER A 152 6.66 16.16 6.11
C SER A 152 6.18 15.49 7.40
N SER A 153 5.89 14.20 7.36
CA SER A 153 5.25 13.41 8.44
C SER A 153 3.82 13.85 8.76
N ARG A 154 3.14 14.60 7.87
CA ARG A 154 1.69 14.83 7.97
C ARG A 154 0.92 13.60 7.56
N ILE A 155 -0.27 13.47 8.12
CA ILE A 155 -1.22 12.45 7.68
C ILE A 155 -2.50 13.18 7.28
N TYR A 156 -2.89 13.03 6.02
CA TYR A 156 -4.14 13.54 5.50
C TYR A 156 -5.20 12.47 5.55
N VAL A 157 -6.41 12.85 5.94
CA VAL A 157 -7.59 11.97 5.93
C VAL A 157 -8.57 12.53 4.93
N VAL A 158 -8.96 11.72 3.97
CA VAL A 158 -9.75 12.13 2.81
C VAL A 158 -11.09 11.43 2.80
N ASP A 159 -12.19 12.19 2.77
CA ASP A 159 -13.56 11.67 2.58
C ASP A 159 -13.75 11.27 1.12
N VAL A 160 -13.91 9.96 0.90
CA VAL A 160 -14.18 9.35 -0.40
C VAL A 160 -15.61 8.81 -0.51
N ALA A 161 -16.39 8.83 0.57
CA ALA A 161 -17.74 8.28 0.58
C ALA A 161 -18.78 9.28 0.09
N THR A 162 -18.60 10.56 0.38
CA THR A 162 -19.56 11.61 -0.02
C THR A 162 -19.65 11.73 -1.53
N ASP A 163 -18.53 11.77 -2.22
CA ASP A 163 -18.41 11.70 -3.67
C ASP A 163 -17.10 10.96 -4.03
N PRO A 164 -17.17 9.67 -4.38
CA PRO A 164 -15.98 8.91 -4.74
C PRO A 164 -15.23 9.45 -5.97
N ARG A 165 -15.91 10.18 -6.86
CA ARG A 165 -15.29 10.75 -8.05
C ARG A 165 -14.64 12.11 -7.80
N ALA A 166 -15.02 12.78 -6.68
CA ALA A 166 -14.48 14.07 -6.25
C ALA A 166 -14.25 14.08 -4.73
N PRO A 167 -13.26 13.31 -4.22
CA PRO A 167 -12.91 13.27 -2.81
C PRO A 167 -12.58 14.64 -2.24
N ARG A 168 -12.74 14.80 -0.93
CA ARG A 168 -12.47 16.06 -0.24
C ARG A 168 -11.70 15.84 1.05
N MET A 169 -10.94 16.87 1.48
CA MET A 169 -10.22 16.84 2.75
C MET A 169 -11.19 16.69 3.91
N HIS A 170 -10.94 15.71 4.79
CA HIS A 170 -11.69 15.48 6.02
C HIS A 170 -10.92 16.03 7.23
N LYS A 171 -9.64 15.63 7.39
CA LYS A 171 -8.81 16.01 8.52
C LYS A 171 -7.32 16.03 8.17
N ILE A 172 -6.55 16.78 8.94
CA ILE A 172 -5.08 16.79 8.89
C ILE A 172 -4.57 16.46 10.30
N VAL A 173 -3.67 15.49 10.39
CA VAL A 173 -2.90 15.18 11.59
C VAL A 173 -1.51 15.78 11.39
N GLU A 174 -1.15 16.76 12.23
CA GLU A 174 0.11 17.47 12.10
C GLU A 174 1.31 16.64 12.58
N PRO A 175 2.52 16.83 12.01
CA PRO A 175 3.71 16.04 12.35
C PRO A 175 4.04 16.04 13.84
N THR A 176 3.73 17.13 14.54
CA THR A 176 3.97 17.28 15.98
C THR A 176 3.26 16.23 16.82
N GLU A 177 2.09 15.72 16.36
CA GLU A 177 1.37 14.65 17.05
C GLU A 177 2.17 13.36 17.07
N LEU A 178 2.73 12.96 15.92
CA LEU A 178 3.60 11.78 15.82
C LEU A 178 4.90 11.97 16.61
N MET A 179 5.53 13.15 16.48
CA MET A 179 6.80 13.45 17.11
C MET A 179 6.69 13.41 18.65
N TRP A 180 5.68 14.05 19.21
CA TRP A 180 5.54 14.15 20.67
C TRP A 180 4.96 12.92 21.33
N LYS A 181 3.98 12.26 20.69
CA LYS A 181 3.31 11.09 21.27
C LYS A 181 4.06 9.78 21.01
N CYS A 182 4.78 9.67 19.87
CA CYS A 182 5.43 8.42 19.46
C CYS A 182 6.96 8.54 19.34
N GLY A 183 7.52 9.74 19.22
CA GLY A 183 8.93 9.92 18.85
C GLY A 183 9.25 9.32 17.49
N LEU A 184 8.29 9.33 16.57
CA LEU A 184 8.36 8.78 15.21
C LEU A 184 8.19 9.89 14.16
N ALA A 185 8.66 9.61 12.96
CA ALA A 185 8.54 10.43 11.76
C ALA A 185 8.54 9.56 10.50
N ASN A 186 8.32 10.19 9.34
CA ASN A 186 8.31 9.51 8.05
C ASN A 186 7.29 8.36 8.01
N PRO A 187 5.98 8.63 8.22
CA PRO A 187 4.92 7.62 8.16
C PRO A 187 4.82 7.05 6.74
N HIS A 188 4.61 5.75 6.65
CA HIS A 188 4.64 4.98 5.41
C HIS A 188 3.36 4.14 5.24
N THR A 189 3.42 2.85 5.45
CA THR A 189 2.29 1.94 5.29
C THR A 189 1.20 2.17 6.34
N SER A 190 -0.06 2.15 5.93
CA SER A 190 -1.23 2.31 6.81
C SER A 190 -2.18 1.13 6.65
N HIS A 191 -2.57 0.52 7.77
CA HIS A 191 -3.62 -0.50 7.82
C HIS A 191 -4.65 -0.19 8.91
N CYS A 192 -5.93 -0.39 8.59
CA CYS A 192 -6.97 -0.44 9.60
C CYS A 192 -6.87 -1.75 10.40
N LEU A 193 -7.25 -1.70 11.65
CA LEU A 193 -7.31 -2.84 12.54
C LEU A 193 -8.75 -3.25 12.79
N GLY A 194 -8.98 -4.53 13.07
CA GLY A 194 -10.32 -5.07 13.33
C GLY A 194 -11.05 -4.40 14.53
N ASN A 195 -10.31 -3.74 15.42
CA ASN A 195 -10.86 -2.97 16.54
C ASN A 195 -11.25 -1.52 16.18
N GLY A 196 -11.11 -1.11 14.91
CA GLY A 196 -11.44 0.23 14.42
C GLY A 196 -10.34 1.27 14.59
N GLN A 197 -9.15 0.90 15.06
CA GLN A 197 -7.96 1.76 15.04
C GLN A 197 -7.27 1.70 13.67
N ILE A 198 -6.38 2.66 13.42
CA ILE A 198 -5.49 2.69 12.26
C ILE A 198 -4.06 2.59 12.77
N MET A 199 -3.26 1.70 12.18
CA MET A 199 -1.84 1.56 12.47
C MET A 199 -1.02 2.04 11.28
N ILE A 200 0.00 2.86 11.55
CA ILE A 200 0.87 3.43 10.54
C ILE A 200 2.32 3.11 10.88
N GLY A 201 3.00 2.39 9.98
CA GLY A 201 4.43 2.14 10.06
C GLY A 201 5.22 3.43 9.81
N CYS A 202 6.29 3.65 10.56
CA CYS A 202 7.18 4.80 10.42
C CYS A 202 8.61 4.34 10.17
N ILE A 203 9.34 5.10 9.34
CA ILE A 203 10.70 4.73 8.91
C ILE A 203 11.77 5.29 9.84
N GLY A 204 11.52 6.41 10.51
CA GLY A 204 12.53 7.09 11.28
C GLY A 204 12.04 7.89 12.48
N ASP A 205 13.01 8.54 13.11
CA ASP A 205 12.78 9.52 14.16
C ASP A 205 12.71 10.96 13.59
N PRO A 206 12.28 11.95 14.41
CA PRO A 206 12.22 13.35 13.98
C PRO A 206 13.56 13.98 13.57
N SER A 207 14.68 13.35 13.87
CA SER A 207 16.03 13.79 13.47
C SER A 207 16.49 13.13 12.16
N GLY A 208 15.65 12.28 11.54
CA GLY A 208 15.95 11.56 10.31
C GLY A 208 16.87 10.36 10.52
N ASN A 209 17.07 9.89 11.75
CA ASN A 209 17.75 8.64 11.99
C ASN A 209 16.79 7.47 11.75
N GLY A 210 17.34 6.28 11.51
CA GLY A 210 16.55 5.05 11.46
C GLY A 210 15.87 4.78 12.80
N LYS A 211 14.58 4.52 12.77
CA LYS A 211 13.77 4.05 13.90
C LYS A 211 12.47 3.50 13.37
N GLY A 212 12.37 2.18 13.31
CA GLY A 212 11.11 1.53 12.98
C GLY A 212 10.18 1.49 14.19
N GLY A 213 8.91 1.79 13.97
CA GLY A 213 7.85 1.75 14.97
C GLY A 213 6.50 2.00 14.33
N PHE A 214 5.43 1.86 15.10
CA PHE A 214 4.06 1.90 14.59
C PHE A 214 3.23 2.89 15.41
N ALA A 215 2.73 3.92 14.76
CA ALA A 215 1.79 4.86 15.38
C ALA A 215 0.36 4.32 15.30
N LEU A 216 -0.36 4.38 16.41
CA LEU A 216 -1.80 4.10 16.47
C LEU A 216 -2.59 5.40 16.40
N LEU A 217 -3.61 5.41 15.55
CA LEU A 217 -4.62 6.45 15.48
C LEU A 217 -6.00 5.87 15.83
N ASP A 218 -6.80 6.66 16.48
CA ASP A 218 -8.22 6.38 16.61
C ASP A 218 -8.91 6.49 15.23
N GLY A 219 -9.71 5.51 14.84
CA GLY A 219 -10.26 5.43 13.49
C GLY A 219 -11.46 6.36 13.22
N GLU A 220 -11.94 7.10 14.22
CA GLU A 220 -13.04 8.06 14.07
C GLU A 220 -12.55 9.50 14.26
N SER A 221 -11.80 9.75 15.32
CA SER A 221 -11.25 11.08 15.63
C SER A 221 -9.90 11.34 14.95
N PHE A 222 -9.18 10.31 14.53
CA PHE A 222 -7.80 10.36 14.00
C PHE A 222 -6.80 10.98 14.96
N GLU A 223 -7.09 10.94 16.24
CA GLU A 223 -6.14 11.32 17.27
C GLU A 223 -5.03 10.28 17.37
N VAL A 224 -3.77 10.72 17.43
CA VAL A 224 -2.62 9.82 17.68
C VAL A 224 -2.69 9.33 19.11
N LEU A 225 -2.81 8.03 19.31
CA LEU A 225 -2.97 7.38 20.62
C LEU A 225 -1.62 7.03 21.26
N GLY A 226 -0.56 6.83 20.47
CA GLY A 226 0.77 6.41 20.89
C GLY A 226 1.33 5.32 20.00
N ASN A 227 2.39 4.66 20.47
CA ASN A 227 3.00 3.52 19.78
C ASN A 227 2.17 2.25 19.95
N TRP A 228 2.16 1.41 18.90
CA TRP A 228 1.57 0.07 18.99
C TRP A 228 2.50 -0.87 19.77
N GLU A 229 3.78 -0.85 19.46
CA GLU A 229 4.79 -1.69 20.12
C GLU A 229 5.04 -1.27 21.56
N LYS A 230 5.51 -2.20 22.38
CA LYS A 230 5.93 -1.91 23.76
C LYS A 230 7.19 -1.04 23.80
N PRO A 231 7.37 -0.23 24.86
CA PRO A 231 8.58 0.54 25.05
C PRO A 231 9.83 -0.35 25.06
N GLY A 232 10.82 -0.02 24.23
CA GLY A 232 12.07 -0.76 24.11
C GLY A 232 12.13 -1.72 22.91
N ASP A 233 11.02 -1.98 22.24
CA ASP A 233 10.95 -2.92 21.11
C ASP A 233 11.14 -2.28 19.73
N ALA A 234 11.40 -0.97 19.64
CA ALA A 234 11.68 -0.31 18.38
C ALA A 234 12.77 -1.05 17.56
N THR A 235 12.61 -1.08 16.23
CA THR A 235 13.60 -1.65 15.31
C THR A 235 14.57 -0.59 14.83
N ALA A 236 15.72 -1.00 14.22
CA ALA A 236 16.70 -0.07 13.69
C ALA A 236 16.13 0.76 12.53
N PHE A 237 15.30 0.15 11.71
CA PHE A 237 14.62 0.78 10.58
C PHE A 237 13.19 0.28 10.48
N GLY A 238 12.37 0.96 9.71
CA GLY A 238 11.01 0.54 9.37
C GLY A 238 10.77 0.66 7.87
N TYR A 239 9.69 0.07 7.40
CA TYR A 239 9.14 0.25 6.06
C TYR A 239 7.68 -0.20 6.00
N ASP A 240 7.43 -1.49 5.77
CA ASP A 240 6.11 -2.09 5.62
C ASP A 240 5.79 -3.04 6.78
N PHE A 241 4.53 -3.38 6.94
CA PHE A 241 4.08 -4.41 7.87
C PHE A 241 2.78 -5.04 7.39
N TRP A 242 2.60 -6.32 7.75
CA TRP A 242 1.36 -7.04 7.54
C TRP A 242 1.06 -7.91 8.74
N TYR A 243 -0.19 -8.00 9.17
CA TYR A 243 -0.58 -8.73 10.37
C TYR A 243 -1.57 -9.85 10.07
N GLN A 244 -1.51 -10.92 10.88
CA GLN A 244 -2.46 -12.02 10.84
C GLN A 244 -2.81 -12.44 12.28
N PRO A 245 -3.86 -11.86 12.89
CA PRO A 245 -4.24 -12.12 14.29
C PRO A 245 -4.63 -13.58 14.56
N ARG A 246 -5.13 -14.29 13.56
CA ARG A 246 -5.44 -15.73 13.68
C ARG A 246 -4.22 -16.55 14.07
N HIS A 247 -3.05 -16.11 13.64
CA HIS A 247 -1.77 -16.70 13.99
C HIS A 247 -1.03 -15.94 15.10
N ASN A 248 -1.67 -14.92 15.68
CA ASN A 248 -1.09 -14.04 16.70
C ASN A 248 0.24 -13.42 16.27
N VAL A 249 0.31 -12.92 15.03
CA VAL A 249 1.55 -12.45 14.43
C VAL A 249 1.38 -11.18 13.61
N MET A 250 2.43 -10.36 13.60
CA MET A 250 2.70 -9.33 12.62
C MET A 250 4.13 -9.50 12.13
N ILE A 251 4.37 -9.25 10.85
CA ILE A 251 5.71 -9.17 10.25
C ILE A 251 5.94 -7.74 9.80
N SER A 252 7.11 -7.19 10.08
CA SER A 252 7.54 -5.87 9.57
C SER A 252 8.91 -5.95 8.92
N THR A 253 9.22 -4.94 8.09
CA THR A 253 10.40 -4.89 7.24
C THR A 253 11.20 -3.61 7.45
N GLU A 254 12.33 -3.48 6.77
CA GLU A 254 13.29 -2.40 6.94
C GLU A 254 13.70 -1.79 5.60
N TRP A 255 13.70 -0.48 5.50
CA TRP A 255 14.36 0.22 4.39
C TRP A 255 15.73 0.76 4.87
N GLY A 256 15.76 1.93 5.47
CA GLY A 256 16.98 2.58 5.91
C GLY A 256 16.73 3.90 6.63
N ALA A 257 17.81 4.58 7.01
CA ALA A 257 17.71 5.87 7.72
C ALA A 257 17.20 6.97 6.77
N PRO A 258 16.12 7.72 7.12
CA PRO A 258 15.54 8.76 6.26
C PRO A 258 16.55 9.79 5.78
N LYS A 259 17.51 10.20 6.62
CA LYS A 259 18.57 11.15 6.25
C LYS A 259 19.52 10.65 5.16
N ALA A 260 19.67 9.31 5.01
CA ALA A 260 20.42 8.69 3.93
C ALA A 260 19.54 8.61 2.67
N LEU A 261 18.31 8.10 2.81
CA LEU A 261 17.36 7.94 1.69
C LEU A 261 17.07 9.26 0.96
N ALA A 262 16.92 10.36 1.69
CA ALA A 262 16.60 11.68 1.15
C ALA A 262 17.70 12.27 0.24
N LYS A 263 18.90 11.72 0.28
CA LYS A 263 20.04 12.14 -0.58
C LYS A 263 20.13 11.35 -1.87
N GLY A 264 19.29 10.36 -2.08
CA GLY A 264 19.43 9.33 -3.11
C GLY A 264 20.18 8.11 -2.60
N PHE A 265 20.41 7.14 -3.49
CA PHE A 265 21.16 5.93 -3.17
C PHE A 265 22.68 6.17 -3.21
N ASP A 266 23.38 5.73 -2.17
CA ASP A 266 24.84 5.75 -2.09
C ASP A 266 25.34 4.43 -1.47
N MET A 267 26.24 3.74 -2.17
CA MET A 267 26.87 2.52 -1.67
C MET A 267 27.67 2.72 -0.37
N GLN A 268 28.13 3.94 -0.11
CA GLN A 268 28.80 4.26 1.15
C GLN A 268 27.83 4.16 2.33
N HIS A 269 26.56 4.59 2.15
CA HIS A 269 25.53 4.43 3.18
C HIS A 269 25.21 2.96 3.47
N VAL A 270 25.31 2.06 2.46
CA VAL A 270 25.17 0.61 2.69
C VAL A 270 26.31 0.09 3.57
N LYS A 271 27.56 0.48 3.27
CA LYS A 271 28.74 0.10 4.06
C LYS A 271 28.71 0.64 5.50
N GLU A 272 28.09 1.79 5.68
CA GLU A 272 27.88 2.42 7.01
C GLU A 272 26.72 1.81 7.79
N GLY A 273 26.01 0.81 7.23
CA GLY A 273 24.88 0.15 7.88
C GLY A 273 23.66 1.04 8.03
N LEU A 274 23.44 1.98 7.09
CA LEU A 274 22.26 2.86 7.08
C LEU A 274 21.06 2.28 6.32
N TYR A 275 21.16 1.03 5.85
CA TYR A 275 20.10 0.24 5.24
C TYR A 275 19.88 -1.05 6.01
N GLY A 276 18.63 -1.50 6.08
CA GLY A 276 18.25 -2.70 6.81
C GLY A 276 18.45 -3.99 6.04
N THR A 277 18.52 -5.10 6.77
CA THR A 277 18.65 -6.47 6.22
C THR A 277 17.70 -7.46 6.90
N SER A 278 16.83 -6.99 7.81
CA SER A 278 16.05 -7.86 8.67
C SER A 278 14.55 -7.74 8.43
N ILE A 279 13.84 -8.83 8.71
CA ILE A 279 12.40 -8.81 8.99
C ILE A 279 12.17 -9.09 10.47
N HIS A 280 11.09 -8.56 11.03
CA HIS A 280 10.78 -8.69 12.45
C HIS A 280 9.44 -9.39 12.65
N VAL A 281 9.45 -10.36 13.56
CA VAL A 281 8.27 -11.10 13.97
C VAL A 281 7.78 -10.55 15.30
N TRP A 282 6.53 -10.17 15.36
CA TRP A 282 5.88 -9.58 16.53
C TRP A 282 4.74 -10.45 17.02
N ASP A 283 4.60 -10.59 18.33
CA ASP A 283 3.39 -11.11 18.94
C ASP A 283 2.29 -10.07 18.85
N TRP A 284 1.22 -10.39 18.15
CA TRP A 284 0.11 -9.46 17.92
C TRP A 284 -0.61 -9.04 19.19
N THR A 285 -0.80 -9.97 20.13
CA THR A 285 -1.55 -9.73 21.37
C THR A 285 -0.71 -9.01 22.40
N SER A 286 0.52 -9.47 22.66
CA SER A 286 1.41 -8.84 23.62
C SER A 286 2.07 -7.58 23.10
N ARG A 287 2.15 -7.40 21.77
CA ARG A 287 2.80 -6.28 21.06
C ARG A 287 4.31 -6.23 21.32
N GLU A 288 4.92 -7.39 21.56
CA GLU A 288 6.35 -7.56 21.78
C GLU A 288 7.03 -8.11 20.55
N LYS A 289 8.25 -7.66 20.30
CA LYS A 289 9.07 -8.21 19.24
C LYS A 289 9.63 -9.56 19.69
N LEU A 290 9.18 -10.64 19.03
CA LEU A 290 9.60 -12.00 19.35
C LEU A 290 10.97 -12.33 18.74
N GLN A 291 11.20 -11.88 17.50
CA GLN A 291 12.35 -12.31 16.72
C GLN A 291 12.72 -11.26 15.67
N SER A 292 14.01 -11.10 15.41
CA SER A 292 14.52 -10.45 14.21
C SER A 292 15.24 -11.51 13.38
N ILE A 293 14.87 -11.66 12.10
CA ILE A 293 15.50 -12.60 11.17
C ILE A 293 16.34 -11.77 10.22
N ASP A 294 17.66 -11.84 10.38
CA ASP A 294 18.61 -11.21 9.47
C ASP A 294 18.71 -12.05 8.18
N LEU A 295 18.39 -11.42 7.05
CA LEU A 295 18.47 -12.03 5.72
C LEU A 295 19.84 -11.80 5.06
N GLY A 296 20.72 -11.06 5.73
CA GLY A 296 22.04 -10.69 5.22
C GLY A 296 22.00 -9.83 3.96
N MET A 297 23.13 -9.70 3.29
CA MET A 297 23.21 -8.90 2.07
C MET A 297 22.41 -9.47 0.89
N GLU A 298 22.14 -10.77 0.89
CA GLU A 298 21.29 -11.40 -0.13
C GLU A 298 19.82 -11.01 0.03
N GLY A 299 19.39 -10.64 1.25
CA GLY A 299 18.08 -10.10 1.54
C GLY A 299 18.10 -8.60 1.89
N ALA A 300 19.13 -7.86 1.45
CA ALA A 300 19.27 -6.45 1.81
C ALA A 300 18.11 -5.60 1.30
N VAL A 301 17.64 -4.72 2.17
CA VAL A 301 16.51 -3.82 1.98
C VAL A 301 15.22 -4.61 1.70
N PRO A 302 14.74 -5.39 2.69
CA PRO A 302 13.42 -6.01 2.61
C PRO A 302 12.37 -4.91 2.66
N LEU A 303 11.61 -4.74 1.57
CA LEU A 303 10.60 -3.70 1.43
C LEU A 303 9.20 -4.27 1.70
N GLU A 304 8.43 -4.50 0.67
CA GLU A 304 7.04 -4.92 0.79
C GLU A 304 6.89 -6.35 1.33
N VAL A 305 5.97 -6.53 2.28
CA VAL A 305 5.67 -7.81 2.91
C VAL A 305 4.19 -8.15 2.76
N ARG A 306 3.88 -9.38 2.39
CA ARG A 306 2.50 -9.86 2.20
C ARG A 306 2.34 -11.25 2.79
N PHE A 307 1.36 -11.41 3.70
CA PHE A 307 0.82 -12.73 3.99
C PHE A 307 -0.03 -13.23 2.82
N LEU A 308 -0.24 -14.54 2.73
CA LEU A 308 -1.31 -15.08 1.92
C LEU A 308 -2.66 -14.51 2.41
N HIS A 309 -3.61 -14.35 1.49
CA HIS A 309 -4.92 -13.79 1.80
C HIS A 309 -5.82 -14.78 2.55
N GLU A 310 -5.58 -16.09 2.38
CA GLU A 310 -6.26 -17.13 3.17
C GLU A 310 -5.84 -17.01 4.65
N PRO A 311 -6.75 -16.60 5.55
CA PRO A 311 -6.37 -16.27 6.93
C PRO A 311 -5.88 -17.46 7.76
N SER A 312 -6.09 -18.70 7.32
CA SER A 312 -5.54 -19.89 7.96
C SER A 312 -4.09 -20.20 7.55
N ALA A 313 -3.56 -19.53 6.52
CA ALA A 313 -2.20 -19.70 6.06
C ALA A 313 -1.21 -18.90 6.93
N ALA A 314 -0.28 -19.61 7.58
CA ALA A 314 0.76 -19.00 8.42
C ALA A 314 2.05 -18.80 7.61
N GLU A 315 1.95 -18.09 6.49
CA GLU A 315 3.05 -17.86 5.56
C GLU A 315 2.80 -16.66 4.64
N GLY A 316 3.87 -16.16 4.03
CA GLY A 316 3.81 -15.07 3.07
C GLY A 316 5.17 -14.83 2.41
N TYR A 317 5.32 -13.69 1.76
CA TYR A 317 6.52 -13.33 1.01
C TYR A 317 6.97 -11.91 1.32
N VAL A 318 8.29 -11.69 1.19
CA VAL A 318 8.92 -10.38 1.28
C VAL A 318 9.86 -10.17 0.10
N GLY A 319 9.74 -9.00 -0.54
CA GLY A 319 10.62 -8.55 -1.62
C GLY A 319 11.81 -7.77 -1.08
N CYS A 320 13.03 -8.13 -1.48
CA CYS A 320 14.27 -7.50 -1.04
C CYS A 320 14.90 -6.72 -2.19
N ALA A 321 14.94 -5.40 -2.06
CA ALA A 321 15.30 -4.51 -3.16
C ALA A 321 16.75 -4.68 -3.61
N LEU A 322 17.72 -4.43 -2.75
CA LEU A 322 19.14 -4.52 -3.10
C LEU A 322 19.61 -5.95 -3.31
N GLY A 323 19.02 -6.91 -2.58
CA GLY A 323 19.27 -8.34 -2.80
C GLY A 323 18.73 -8.87 -4.12
N SER A 324 17.72 -8.21 -4.70
CA SER A 324 16.98 -8.68 -5.88
C SER A 324 16.38 -10.07 -5.67
N THR A 325 15.85 -10.31 -4.48
CA THR A 325 15.39 -11.62 -4.02
C THR A 325 13.99 -11.54 -3.44
N VAL A 326 13.30 -12.68 -3.42
CA VAL A 326 12.05 -12.86 -2.68
C VAL A 326 12.25 -13.99 -1.70
N TYR A 327 12.01 -13.71 -0.42
CA TYR A 327 11.97 -14.71 0.63
C TYR A 327 10.53 -15.07 0.97
N ARG A 328 10.27 -16.36 1.14
CA ARG A 328 9.08 -16.86 1.81
C ARG A 328 9.36 -16.87 3.31
N PHE A 329 8.45 -16.34 4.12
CA PHE A 329 8.43 -16.52 5.56
C PHE A 329 7.27 -17.43 5.94
N PHE A 330 7.46 -18.29 6.93
CA PHE A 330 6.43 -19.26 7.31
C PHE A 330 6.64 -19.76 8.74
N ARG A 331 5.55 -20.28 9.32
CA ARG A 331 5.59 -20.88 10.65
C ARG A 331 5.94 -22.35 10.53
N THR A 332 6.98 -22.80 11.23
CA THR A 332 7.41 -24.20 11.24
C THR A 332 6.42 -25.08 12.03
N LYS A 333 6.54 -26.39 11.88
CA LYS A 333 5.76 -27.36 12.71
C LYS A 333 6.04 -27.25 14.21
N LYS A 334 7.17 -26.67 14.59
CA LYS A 334 7.53 -26.40 16.00
C LYS A 334 6.92 -25.12 16.55
N GLY A 335 6.35 -24.29 15.69
CA GLY A 335 5.73 -23.02 16.05
C GLY A 335 6.60 -21.79 15.81
N ASP A 336 7.88 -21.96 15.49
CA ASP A 336 8.81 -20.86 15.21
C ASP A 336 8.60 -20.28 13.81
N TRP A 337 8.90 -19.00 13.61
CA TRP A 337 8.94 -18.37 12.31
C TRP A 337 10.33 -18.50 11.70
N THR A 338 10.38 -18.70 10.39
CA THR A 338 11.60 -18.84 9.61
C THR A 338 11.40 -18.31 8.18
N THR A 339 12.51 -18.22 7.44
CA THR A 339 12.51 -17.76 6.05
C THR A 339 13.24 -18.76 5.15
N GLU A 340 12.90 -18.75 3.87
CA GLU A 340 13.65 -19.42 2.81
C GLU A 340 13.72 -18.52 1.57
N LEU A 341 14.87 -18.46 0.91
CA LEU A 341 15.02 -17.79 -0.38
C LEU A 341 14.33 -18.63 -1.46
N VAL A 342 13.34 -18.05 -2.15
CA VAL A 342 12.54 -18.78 -3.15
C VAL A 342 12.67 -18.21 -4.57
N ILE A 343 13.01 -16.92 -4.71
CA ILE A 343 13.25 -16.29 -6.02
C ILE A 343 14.50 -15.42 -5.91
N LYS A 344 15.37 -15.51 -6.91
CA LYS A 344 16.50 -14.61 -7.10
C LYS A 344 16.54 -14.14 -8.56
N VAL A 345 16.48 -12.82 -8.73
CA VAL A 345 16.69 -12.20 -10.03
C VAL A 345 18.18 -11.89 -10.17
N PRO A 346 18.87 -12.48 -11.13
CA PRO A 346 20.32 -12.28 -11.24
C PRO A 346 20.66 -10.84 -11.64
N SER A 347 21.72 -10.29 -11.08
CA SER A 347 22.31 -9.03 -11.53
C SER A 347 22.85 -9.16 -12.96
N LYS A 348 22.84 -8.07 -13.70
CA LYS A 348 23.39 -7.99 -15.05
C LYS A 348 24.73 -7.25 -15.03
N LYS A 349 25.72 -7.74 -15.80
CA LYS A 349 26.96 -6.97 -16.03
C LYS A 349 26.65 -5.87 -17.04
N VAL A 350 27.02 -4.65 -16.71
CA VAL A 350 26.67 -3.46 -17.50
C VAL A 350 27.86 -2.52 -17.64
N GLU A 351 27.83 -1.68 -18.69
CA GLU A 351 28.63 -0.47 -18.79
C GLU A 351 27.72 0.75 -19.00
N GLY A 352 28.22 1.94 -18.74
CA GLY A 352 27.41 3.17 -18.79
C GLY A 352 26.54 3.41 -17.55
N TRP A 353 26.75 2.65 -16.48
CA TRP A 353 26.09 2.80 -15.19
C TRP A 353 27.12 3.00 -14.07
N ALA A 354 26.65 3.39 -12.86
CA ALA A 354 27.54 3.73 -11.75
C ALA A 354 28.38 2.55 -11.22
N MET A 355 27.92 1.33 -11.40
CA MET A 355 28.60 0.09 -10.98
C MET A 355 28.66 -0.91 -12.15
N PRO A 356 29.62 -1.84 -12.15
CA PRO A 356 29.75 -2.85 -13.22
C PRO A 356 28.64 -3.91 -13.18
N GLU A 357 27.94 -4.05 -12.07
CA GLU A 357 26.81 -4.97 -11.89
C GLU A 357 25.58 -4.20 -11.47
N MET A 358 24.46 -4.45 -12.15
CA MET A 358 23.16 -3.83 -11.88
C MET A 358 22.21 -4.87 -11.28
N PRO A 359 21.78 -4.70 -10.02
CA PRO A 359 20.70 -5.50 -9.44
C PRO A 359 19.36 -5.18 -10.12
N SER A 360 18.38 -6.06 -9.97
CA SER A 360 17.05 -5.78 -10.52
C SER A 360 16.30 -4.70 -9.74
N LEU A 361 16.55 -4.61 -8.44
CA LEU A 361 15.93 -3.74 -7.44
C LEU A 361 14.41 -3.97 -7.37
N ILE A 362 14.00 -4.99 -6.59
CA ILE A 362 12.59 -5.31 -6.36
C ILE A 362 11.98 -4.24 -5.45
N THR A 363 10.97 -3.50 -5.93
CA THR A 363 10.42 -2.35 -5.19
C THR A 363 9.00 -2.56 -4.70
N ASP A 364 8.20 -3.41 -5.32
CA ASP A 364 6.87 -3.76 -4.86
C ASP A 364 6.57 -5.24 -5.12
N ILE A 365 5.80 -5.86 -4.22
CA ILE A 365 5.27 -7.20 -4.40
C ILE A 365 3.78 -7.23 -4.03
N LEU A 366 3.00 -8.02 -4.74
CA LEU A 366 1.63 -8.34 -4.37
C LEU A 366 1.27 -9.79 -4.70
N ILE A 367 0.24 -10.29 -4.02
CA ILE A 367 -0.29 -11.65 -4.20
C ILE A 367 -1.73 -11.54 -4.70
N SER A 368 -2.12 -12.37 -5.67
CA SER A 368 -3.52 -12.46 -6.10
C SER A 368 -4.42 -12.96 -4.97
N LEU A 369 -5.70 -12.54 -4.98
CA LEU A 369 -6.65 -12.87 -3.90
C LEU A 369 -6.95 -14.37 -3.74
N ASP A 370 -6.65 -15.17 -4.76
CA ASP A 370 -6.71 -16.64 -4.71
C ASP A 370 -5.41 -17.31 -4.25
N ASP A 371 -4.43 -16.50 -3.82
CA ASP A 371 -3.11 -16.94 -3.37
C ASP A 371 -2.34 -17.78 -4.41
N ARG A 372 -2.64 -17.60 -5.68
CA ARG A 372 -2.05 -18.41 -6.75
C ARG A 372 -0.87 -17.76 -7.42
N TYR A 373 -0.90 -16.43 -7.55
CA TYR A 373 0.13 -15.68 -8.26
C TYR A 373 0.78 -14.61 -7.39
N LEU A 374 2.10 -14.51 -7.49
CA LEU A 374 2.92 -13.45 -6.94
C LEU A 374 3.39 -12.56 -8.09
N TYR A 375 3.29 -11.25 -7.91
CA TYR A 375 3.78 -10.24 -8.85
C TYR A 375 4.81 -9.37 -8.15
N PHE A 376 5.82 -8.93 -8.88
CA PHE A 376 6.74 -7.90 -8.40
C PHE A 376 7.36 -7.10 -9.54
N SER A 377 7.81 -5.89 -9.20
CA SER A 377 8.49 -4.96 -10.09
C SER A 377 10.00 -5.00 -9.88
N ASN A 378 10.75 -5.03 -10.97
CA ASN A 378 12.21 -4.92 -11.03
C ASN A 378 12.56 -3.51 -11.53
N TRP A 379 12.75 -2.57 -10.60
CA TRP A 379 12.79 -1.15 -10.92
C TRP A 379 13.98 -0.73 -11.80
N LEU A 380 15.17 -1.34 -11.66
CA LEU A 380 16.30 -1.02 -12.52
C LEU A 380 16.28 -1.80 -13.85
N HIS A 381 15.85 -3.07 -13.84
CA HIS A 381 15.72 -3.85 -15.07
C HIS A 381 14.52 -3.45 -15.92
N GLY A 382 13.49 -2.85 -15.32
CA GLY A 382 12.33 -2.32 -16.05
C GLY A 382 11.24 -3.33 -16.37
N ASP A 383 11.23 -4.47 -15.71
CA ASP A 383 10.24 -5.52 -15.94
C ASP A 383 9.35 -5.79 -14.71
N ILE A 384 8.17 -6.32 -15.00
CA ILE A 384 7.29 -6.95 -14.03
C ILE A 384 7.33 -8.44 -14.26
N ARG A 385 7.36 -9.22 -13.17
CA ARG A 385 7.29 -10.68 -13.20
C ARG A 385 6.07 -11.19 -12.49
N GLN A 386 5.45 -12.21 -13.08
CA GLN A 386 4.37 -13.01 -12.51
C GLN A 386 4.90 -14.41 -12.24
N TYR A 387 4.78 -14.86 -10.99
CA TYR A 387 5.13 -16.22 -10.59
C TYR A 387 3.90 -16.99 -10.14
N ASP A 388 3.74 -18.22 -10.60
CA ASP A 388 2.81 -19.20 -10.03
C ASP A 388 3.42 -19.72 -8.72
N ILE A 389 2.73 -19.46 -7.61
CA ILE A 389 3.14 -19.84 -6.26
C ILE A 389 2.27 -20.99 -5.69
N THR A 390 1.66 -21.82 -6.55
CA THR A 390 0.93 -23.02 -6.10
C THR A 390 1.84 -23.94 -5.30
N ASP A 391 3.10 -24.14 -5.74
CA ASP A 391 4.16 -24.65 -4.88
C ASP A 391 4.86 -23.47 -4.19
N ARG A 392 4.55 -23.26 -2.90
CA ARG A 392 5.00 -22.11 -2.12
C ARG A 392 6.53 -21.99 -2.02
N SER A 393 7.23 -23.13 -2.03
CA SER A 393 8.69 -23.20 -1.91
C SER A 393 9.43 -23.15 -3.26
N LYS A 394 8.69 -23.32 -4.37
CA LYS A 394 9.25 -23.35 -5.73
C LYS A 394 8.42 -22.55 -6.71
N PRO A 395 8.36 -21.22 -6.52
CA PRO A 395 7.66 -20.34 -7.46
C PRO A 395 8.15 -20.53 -8.89
N ARG A 396 7.21 -20.55 -9.84
CA ARG A 396 7.52 -20.72 -11.27
C ARG A 396 7.17 -19.46 -12.04
N LEU A 397 8.15 -18.87 -12.74
CA LEU A 397 7.92 -17.73 -13.62
C LEU A 397 6.95 -18.11 -14.75
N VAL A 398 5.85 -17.38 -14.87
CA VAL A 398 4.79 -17.62 -15.85
C VAL A 398 4.46 -16.41 -16.71
N GLY A 399 4.92 -15.21 -16.34
CA GLY A 399 4.74 -14.00 -17.12
C GLY A 399 5.82 -12.98 -16.84
N GLN A 400 6.19 -12.21 -17.86
CA GLN A 400 7.15 -11.10 -17.75
C GLN A 400 6.82 -10.04 -18.80
N ALA A 401 6.89 -8.76 -18.40
CA ALA A 401 6.69 -7.63 -19.31
C ALA A 401 7.67 -6.50 -18.98
N PHE A 402 8.38 -6.00 -19.99
CA PHE A 402 9.25 -4.83 -19.87
C PHE A 402 8.47 -3.55 -20.13
N LEU A 403 8.54 -2.58 -19.21
CA LEU A 403 7.75 -1.35 -19.22
C LEU A 403 8.58 -0.08 -19.12
N GLY A 404 9.91 -0.21 -19.08
CA GLY A 404 10.82 0.92 -18.92
C GLY A 404 12.18 0.46 -18.43
N GLY A 405 12.73 1.14 -17.43
CA GLY A 405 13.96 0.76 -16.77
C GLY A 405 15.23 1.33 -17.40
N SER A 406 16.35 1.02 -16.76
CA SER A 406 17.66 1.56 -17.12
C SER A 406 18.33 0.82 -18.29
N ILE A 407 17.89 -0.40 -18.62
CA ILE A 407 18.53 -1.28 -19.62
C ILE A 407 17.85 -1.29 -20.99
N GLN A 408 17.06 -0.27 -21.34
CA GLN A 408 16.47 -0.18 -22.68
C GLN A 408 17.55 -0.03 -23.73
N SER A 409 17.40 -0.69 -24.90
CA SER A 409 18.43 -0.82 -25.95
C SER A 409 18.88 0.50 -26.59
N ASP A 410 18.10 1.59 -26.45
CA ASP A 410 18.42 2.94 -26.91
C ASP A 410 18.92 3.85 -25.77
N GLY A 411 19.08 3.32 -24.54
CA GLY A 411 19.58 4.03 -23.38
C GLY A 411 21.11 4.12 -23.30
N ALA A 412 21.59 4.79 -22.24
CA ALA A 412 23.03 4.92 -21.98
C ALA A 412 23.67 3.65 -21.42
N VAL A 413 22.87 2.75 -20.84
CA VAL A 413 23.36 1.51 -20.22
C VAL A 413 23.37 0.39 -21.24
N ARG A 414 24.54 -0.23 -21.40
CA ARG A 414 24.70 -1.41 -22.24
C ARG A 414 24.88 -2.66 -21.37
N VAL A 415 24.07 -3.69 -21.60
CA VAL A 415 24.21 -4.99 -20.97
C VAL A 415 25.29 -5.77 -21.68
N LEU A 416 26.34 -6.17 -20.94
CA LEU A 416 27.48 -6.95 -21.44
C LEU A 416 27.26 -8.44 -21.25
N GLU A 417 26.62 -8.83 -20.16
CA GLU A 417 26.32 -10.22 -19.81
C GLU A 417 24.97 -10.26 -19.05
N ASP A 418 24.03 -11.03 -19.55
CA ASP A 418 22.76 -11.34 -18.90
C ASP A 418 22.71 -12.83 -18.55
N PRO A 419 22.71 -13.21 -17.26
CA PRO A 419 22.61 -14.60 -16.85
C PRO A 419 21.31 -15.30 -17.26
N GLU A 420 20.28 -14.54 -17.67
CA GLU A 420 19.02 -15.07 -18.21
C GLU A 420 19.04 -15.18 -19.74
N ASP A 421 20.18 -14.87 -20.40
CA ASP A 421 20.40 -14.93 -21.84
C ASP A 421 19.34 -14.15 -22.66
N ARG A 422 19.06 -12.92 -22.24
CA ARG A 422 18.04 -12.05 -22.85
C ARG A 422 18.68 -10.89 -23.60
N GLU A 423 18.08 -10.52 -24.69
CA GLU A 423 18.40 -9.26 -25.38
C GLU A 423 17.91 -8.07 -24.56
N GLN A 424 18.59 -6.92 -24.69
CA GLN A 424 18.13 -5.67 -24.09
C GLN A 424 16.75 -5.30 -24.65
N PRO A 425 15.78 -4.97 -23.77
CA PRO A 425 14.44 -4.65 -24.23
C PRO A 425 14.42 -3.36 -25.06
N PRO A 426 13.60 -3.29 -26.10
CA PRO A 426 13.37 -2.04 -26.81
C PRO A 426 12.68 -1.01 -25.92
N PRO A 427 12.77 0.30 -26.25
CA PRO A 427 12.05 1.32 -25.53
C PRO A 427 10.55 1.04 -25.50
N CYS A 428 9.94 1.18 -24.31
CA CYS A 428 8.51 1.05 -24.17
C CYS A 428 7.82 2.31 -24.68
N VAL A 429 6.93 2.16 -25.67
CA VAL A 429 6.16 3.25 -26.26
C VAL A 429 4.67 2.89 -26.24
N ILE A 430 3.83 3.75 -25.64
CA ILE A 430 2.39 3.60 -25.56
C ILE A 430 1.73 4.87 -26.11
N LYS A 431 0.82 4.73 -27.09
CA LYS A 431 0.13 5.86 -27.73
C LYS A 431 1.09 6.97 -28.21
N GLY A 432 2.28 6.60 -28.67
CA GLY A 432 3.30 7.52 -29.16
C GLY A 432 4.15 8.19 -28.08
N LYS A 433 3.86 7.98 -26.79
CA LYS A 433 4.70 8.44 -25.69
C LYS A 433 5.71 7.35 -25.32
N ARG A 434 7.00 7.69 -25.35
CA ARG A 434 8.06 6.92 -24.72
C ARG A 434 7.86 6.96 -23.20
N ILE A 435 7.90 5.81 -22.55
CA ILE A 435 7.77 5.71 -21.10
C ILE A 435 9.12 6.04 -20.47
N GLN A 436 9.11 7.08 -19.63
CA GLN A 436 10.22 7.43 -18.76
C GLN A 436 10.04 6.77 -17.39
N GLY A 437 11.17 6.45 -16.73
CA GLY A 437 11.13 5.74 -15.45
C GLY A 437 10.99 4.23 -15.62
N SER A 438 10.49 3.58 -14.61
CA SER A 438 10.44 2.13 -14.52
C SER A 438 9.22 1.66 -13.75
N PRO A 439 8.67 0.46 -14.02
CA PRO A 439 7.57 -0.07 -13.22
C PRO A 439 7.95 -0.09 -11.74
N GLN A 440 7.06 0.46 -10.91
CA GLN A 440 7.28 0.56 -9.48
C GLN A 440 6.07 0.01 -8.71
N MET A 441 5.04 0.83 -8.38
CA MET A 441 3.88 0.33 -7.64
C MET A 441 2.92 -0.45 -8.53
N LEU A 442 2.38 -1.50 -7.94
CA LEU A 442 1.49 -2.45 -8.57
C LEU A 442 0.13 -2.45 -7.87
N GLN A 443 -0.95 -2.59 -8.64
CA GLN A 443 -2.28 -2.86 -8.08
C GLN A 443 -3.07 -3.79 -8.99
N LEU A 444 -3.43 -4.94 -8.45
CA LEU A 444 -4.21 -5.96 -9.16
C LEU A 444 -5.70 -5.69 -8.98
N SER A 445 -6.48 -5.75 -10.07
CA SER A 445 -7.95 -5.73 -9.97
C SER A 445 -8.45 -6.91 -9.12
N LEU A 446 -9.61 -6.74 -8.47
CA LEU A 446 -10.16 -7.78 -7.58
C LEU A 446 -10.32 -9.13 -8.29
N ASP A 447 -10.72 -9.13 -9.56
CA ASP A 447 -10.88 -10.35 -10.37
C ASP A 447 -9.54 -10.93 -10.90
N GLY A 448 -8.40 -10.28 -10.60
CA GLY A 448 -7.06 -10.73 -10.97
C GLY A 448 -6.73 -10.60 -12.46
N ARG A 449 -7.48 -9.82 -13.24
CA ARG A 449 -7.34 -9.77 -14.71
C ARG A 449 -6.63 -8.53 -15.25
N ARG A 450 -6.43 -7.52 -14.43
CA ARG A 450 -5.77 -6.25 -14.78
C ARG A 450 -4.77 -5.88 -13.70
N LEU A 451 -3.55 -5.63 -14.10
CA LEU A 451 -2.50 -5.13 -13.22
C LEU A 451 -2.15 -3.71 -13.64
N TYR A 452 -2.45 -2.75 -12.77
CA TYR A 452 -2.09 -1.35 -12.96
C TYR A 452 -0.73 -1.07 -12.36
N VAL A 453 0.03 -0.20 -13.02
CA VAL A 453 1.45 0.04 -12.74
C VAL A 453 1.75 1.52 -12.84
N THR A 454 2.42 2.09 -11.85
CA THR A 454 2.99 3.45 -11.90
C THR A 454 4.50 3.40 -12.05
N THR A 455 5.14 4.55 -12.33
CA THR A 455 6.59 4.59 -12.62
C THR A 455 7.44 5.37 -11.61
N SER A 456 6.84 6.03 -10.62
CA SER A 456 7.59 6.79 -9.61
C SER A 456 7.80 5.97 -8.33
N LEU A 457 9.03 5.88 -7.86
CA LEU A 457 9.38 5.21 -6.62
C LEU A 457 9.41 6.19 -5.43
N TYR A 458 10.35 7.10 -5.45
CA TYR A 458 10.62 8.09 -4.42
C TYR A 458 11.39 9.23 -5.07
N SER A 459 10.93 10.47 -4.91
CA SER A 459 11.39 11.58 -5.75
C SER A 459 12.90 11.82 -5.74
N ALA A 460 13.59 11.54 -4.62
CA ALA A 460 15.04 11.67 -4.53
C ALA A 460 15.78 10.60 -5.36
N TRP A 461 15.24 9.37 -5.39
CA TRP A 461 15.76 8.27 -6.19
C TRP A 461 15.34 8.39 -7.65
N ASP A 462 14.11 8.79 -7.93
CA ASP A 462 13.63 9.09 -9.29
C ASP A 462 14.52 10.15 -9.96
N LYS A 463 14.88 11.19 -9.22
CA LYS A 463 15.81 12.24 -9.70
C LYS A 463 17.19 11.70 -10.05
N GLN A 464 17.68 10.74 -9.28
CA GLN A 464 19.00 10.15 -9.48
C GLN A 464 19.04 9.19 -10.67
N PHE A 465 18.04 8.31 -10.77
CA PHE A 465 18.05 7.19 -11.73
C PHE A 465 17.27 7.51 -13.01
N TYR A 466 16.24 8.32 -12.94
CA TYR A 466 15.33 8.64 -14.06
C TYR A 466 15.04 10.16 -14.16
N PRO A 467 16.09 10.99 -14.34
CA PRO A 467 15.92 12.46 -14.30
C PRO A 467 14.97 13.00 -15.37
N ASP A 468 14.81 12.31 -16.50
CA ASP A 468 13.88 12.72 -17.55
C ASP A 468 12.42 12.48 -17.16
N MET A 469 12.13 11.49 -16.30
CA MET A 469 10.78 11.33 -15.75
C MET A 469 10.33 12.54 -14.93
N LEU A 470 11.23 13.22 -14.23
CA LEU A 470 10.87 14.44 -13.49
C LEU A 470 10.47 15.60 -14.42
N LYS A 471 10.99 15.61 -15.66
CA LYS A 471 10.69 16.63 -16.67
C LYS A 471 9.43 16.28 -17.49
N GLU A 472 9.23 14.99 -17.75
CA GLU A 472 8.16 14.50 -18.62
C GLU A 472 6.95 13.97 -17.88
N GLY A 473 7.05 13.79 -16.54
CA GLY A 473 6.03 13.20 -15.68
C GLY A 473 6.05 11.68 -15.68
N SER A 474 5.55 11.09 -14.59
CA SER A 474 5.32 9.66 -14.50
C SER A 474 4.08 9.24 -15.32
N VAL A 475 3.83 7.94 -15.37
CA VAL A 475 2.65 7.37 -16.04
C VAL A 475 1.99 6.31 -15.19
N MET A 476 0.72 6.03 -15.49
CA MET A 476 0.03 4.82 -15.05
C MET A 476 -0.29 3.97 -16.28
N MET A 477 0.12 2.72 -16.25
CA MET A 477 -0.05 1.71 -17.30
C MET A 477 -0.96 0.58 -16.81
N GLN A 478 -1.43 -0.26 -17.73
CA GLN A 478 -2.18 -1.47 -17.42
C GLN A 478 -1.57 -2.66 -18.16
N LEU A 479 -1.47 -3.80 -17.46
CA LEU A 479 -1.24 -5.11 -18.08
C LEU A 479 -2.52 -5.94 -18.02
N ASP A 480 -2.84 -6.62 -19.10
CA ASP A 480 -3.85 -7.66 -19.12
C ASP A 480 -3.22 -8.95 -18.55
N VAL A 481 -3.93 -9.62 -17.66
CA VAL A 481 -3.45 -10.77 -16.89
C VAL A 481 -4.26 -12.01 -17.24
N ASP A 482 -3.57 -13.08 -17.66
CA ASP A 482 -4.17 -14.41 -17.67
C ASP A 482 -4.07 -15.01 -16.25
N ASN A 483 -5.15 -14.90 -15.49
CA ASN A 483 -5.25 -15.40 -14.12
C ASN A 483 -5.61 -16.89 -14.05
N VAL A 484 -5.69 -17.60 -15.19
CA VAL A 484 -5.97 -19.03 -15.28
C VAL A 484 -4.72 -19.82 -15.63
N ASN A 485 -3.99 -19.43 -16.67
CA ASN A 485 -2.82 -20.15 -17.17
C ASN A 485 -1.49 -19.46 -16.79
N GLY A 486 -1.55 -18.23 -16.35
CA GLY A 486 -0.40 -17.34 -16.20
C GLY A 486 -0.04 -16.62 -17.49
N GLY A 487 0.51 -15.44 -17.37
CA GLY A 487 0.87 -14.54 -18.46
C GLY A 487 0.41 -13.12 -18.18
N ILE A 488 1.22 -12.16 -18.56
CA ILE A 488 0.94 -10.72 -18.49
C ILE A 488 1.32 -10.06 -19.79
N VAL A 489 0.46 -9.17 -20.30
CA VAL A 489 0.69 -8.47 -21.56
C VAL A 489 0.36 -6.99 -21.41
N LEU A 490 1.24 -6.11 -21.88
CA LEU A 490 1.03 -4.67 -21.83
C LEU A 490 -0.19 -4.28 -22.70
N ASN A 491 -1.16 -3.62 -22.07
CA ASN A 491 -2.30 -3.02 -22.76
C ASN A 491 -1.89 -1.68 -23.36
N LYS A 492 -1.67 -1.66 -24.68
CA LYS A 492 -1.24 -0.46 -25.41
C LYS A 492 -2.36 0.59 -25.60
N ASP A 493 -3.59 0.23 -25.26
CA ASP A 493 -4.74 1.15 -25.31
C ASP A 493 -5.00 1.85 -23.98
N PHE A 494 -4.25 1.53 -22.93
CA PHE A 494 -4.33 2.17 -21.62
C PHE A 494 -3.06 2.99 -21.34
N LEU A 495 -3.22 4.27 -21.07
CA LEU A 495 -2.15 5.15 -20.57
C LEU A 495 -2.78 6.36 -19.89
N VAL A 496 -2.37 6.63 -18.66
CA VAL A 496 -2.55 7.92 -17.98
C VAL A 496 -1.21 8.62 -17.94
N ASP A 497 -1.14 9.79 -18.57
CA ASP A 497 0.09 10.56 -18.75
C ASP A 497 0.10 11.77 -17.81
N PHE A 498 0.78 11.63 -16.67
CA PHE A 498 0.92 12.70 -15.66
C PHE A 498 1.87 13.82 -16.10
N GLY A 499 2.53 13.69 -17.23
CA GLY A 499 3.25 14.79 -17.87
C GLY A 499 2.34 15.85 -18.47
N LYS A 500 1.05 15.54 -18.65
CA LYS A 500 0.03 16.45 -19.20
C LYS A 500 -0.82 17.15 -18.14
N GLU A 501 -0.40 17.06 -16.88
CA GLU A 501 -1.14 17.71 -15.80
C GLU A 501 -1.15 19.25 -15.93
N PRO A 502 -2.24 19.93 -15.53
CA PRO A 502 -2.43 21.36 -15.80
C PRO A 502 -1.34 22.27 -15.21
N HIS A 503 -0.71 21.83 -14.12
CA HIS A 503 0.32 22.61 -13.43
C HIS A 503 1.74 22.11 -13.69
N GLY A 504 1.93 21.28 -14.69
CA GLY A 504 3.21 20.69 -15.10
C GLY A 504 3.34 19.23 -14.74
N PRO A 505 4.40 18.59 -15.22
CA PRO A 505 4.69 17.19 -14.94
C PRO A 505 4.71 16.86 -13.46
N VAL A 506 4.12 15.75 -13.08
CA VAL A 506 4.00 15.27 -11.70
C VAL A 506 4.34 13.78 -11.62
N LEU A 507 4.72 13.31 -10.44
CA LEU A 507 5.09 11.93 -10.18
C LEU A 507 3.95 11.23 -9.42
N ALA A 508 3.39 10.16 -9.99
CA ALA A 508 2.35 9.34 -9.36
C ALA A 508 2.94 8.05 -8.80
N HIS A 509 2.55 7.70 -7.57
CA HIS A 509 3.10 6.58 -6.83
C HIS A 509 2.08 5.45 -6.66
N GLU A 510 1.48 5.28 -5.49
CA GLU A 510 0.61 4.16 -5.14
C GLU A 510 -0.79 4.25 -5.80
N LEU A 511 -1.49 3.12 -5.83
CA LEU A 511 -2.83 2.98 -6.41
C LEU A 511 -3.81 2.36 -5.40
N ARG A 512 -5.02 2.95 -5.26
CA ARG A 512 -6.08 2.39 -4.39
C ARG A 512 -7.43 2.40 -5.06
N TYR A 513 -8.21 1.31 -4.89
CA TYR A 513 -9.59 1.23 -5.35
C TYR A 513 -10.57 1.53 -4.22
N PRO A 514 -11.64 2.30 -4.44
CA PRO A 514 -12.69 2.48 -3.44
C PRO A 514 -13.33 1.16 -2.97
N GLY A 515 -13.39 0.17 -3.85
CA GLY A 515 -13.96 -1.15 -3.56
C GLY A 515 -13.06 -2.09 -2.73
N GLY A 516 -11.82 -1.69 -2.48
CA GLY A 516 -10.80 -2.54 -1.85
C GLY A 516 -9.87 -3.21 -2.85
N ASP A 517 -8.77 -3.75 -2.35
CA ASP A 517 -7.70 -4.33 -3.16
C ASP A 517 -6.85 -5.35 -2.38
N CYS A 518 -6.00 -6.09 -3.08
CA CYS A 518 -5.16 -7.13 -2.51
C CYS A 518 -3.99 -6.60 -1.68
N THR A 519 -3.71 -5.29 -1.69
CA THR A 519 -2.59 -4.69 -0.95
C THR A 519 -3.02 -3.97 0.32
N SER A 520 -4.32 -3.75 0.53
CA SER A 520 -4.86 -3.08 1.72
C SER A 520 -5.89 -3.90 2.48
N ASP A 521 -6.60 -4.84 1.85
CA ASP A 521 -7.56 -5.70 2.53
C ASP A 521 -6.88 -6.87 3.25
N ILE A 522 -7.17 -7.00 4.53
CA ILE A 522 -6.70 -8.09 5.40
C ILE A 522 -7.92 -8.86 5.90
N TRP A 523 -7.90 -10.18 5.77
CA TRP A 523 -8.94 -11.09 6.29
C TRP A 523 -8.47 -11.70 7.61
N LEU A 524 -9.36 -11.72 8.62
CA LEU A 524 -9.09 -12.21 9.98
C LEU A 524 -9.61 -13.62 10.23
#